data_6646c87dc174a2c071cdfd7daca293a8
#
_entry.id   6646c87dc174a2c071cdfd7daca293a8
#
_cell.length_a   1.000
_cell.length_b   1.000
_cell.length_c   1.000
_cell.angle_alpha   90.00
_cell.angle_beta   90.00
_cell.angle_gamma   90.00
#
_symmetry.space_group_name_H-M   'P 1'
#
loop_
_entity.id
_entity.type
_entity.pdbx_description
1 polymer ?
#
loop_
_entity_poly.entity_id
_entity_poly.type
_entity_poly.pdbx_seq_one_letter_code
_entity_poly.pdbx_strand_id
1 'polypeptide(L)' 'MKTKVFIEGNNTDGFTAYIADEGAPYGLIGEGNTLEETKTDFFSAYQEMRGLYQKQERKFCNLDFEFLPSPPFHEHPETP' A
#
# COMPACT_ATOMS: atom_id res chain seq x y z
N MET A 1 4.44 -14.94 -4.05
CA MET A 1 3.40 -14.13 -4.71
C MET A 1 3.55 -12.68 -4.32
N LYS A 2 3.55 -11.80 -5.29
CA LYS A 2 3.73 -10.38 -5.02
C LYS A 2 2.40 -9.64 -5.05
N THR A 3 2.22 -8.79 -4.07
CA THR A 3 1.01 -7.98 -3.95
C THR A 3 1.34 -6.56 -4.40
N LYS A 4 0.55 -6.04 -5.32
CA LYS A 4 0.79 -4.70 -5.84
C LYS A 4 0.33 -3.65 -4.85
N VAL A 5 1.19 -2.67 -4.63
CA VAL A 5 0.90 -1.54 -3.76
C VAL A 5 1.11 -0.28 -4.59
N PHE A 6 0.04 0.45 -4.82
CA PHE A 6 0.14 1.70 -5.57
C PHE A 6 0.49 2.84 -4.63
N ILE A 7 1.34 3.73 -5.10
CA ILE A 7 1.68 4.95 -4.37
C ILE A 7 1.27 6.12 -5.23
N GLU A 8 0.44 6.99 -4.67
CA GLU A 8 0.04 8.20 -5.37
C GLU A 8 0.31 9.40 -4.49
N GLY A 9 0.40 10.56 -5.14
CA GLY A 9 0.67 11.79 -4.42
C GLY A 9 1.83 12.53 -5.04
N ASN A 10 2.32 13.54 -4.32
CA ASN A 10 3.42 14.37 -4.79
C ASN A 10 4.15 14.97 -3.59
N ASN A 11 5.25 15.68 -3.88
CA ASN A 11 6.07 16.25 -2.81
C ASN A 11 5.40 17.40 -2.06
N THR A 12 4.35 17.97 -2.62
CA THR A 12 3.66 19.08 -1.99
C THR A 12 2.58 18.58 -1.03
N ASP A 13 1.78 17.60 -1.46
CA ASP A 13 0.62 17.15 -0.70
C ASP A 13 0.88 15.86 0.08
N GLY A 14 2.04 15.24 -0.16
CA GLY A 14 2.34 13.97 0.48
C GLY A 14 1.96 12.80 -0.39
N PHE A 15 2.24 11.60 0.11
CA PHE A 15 2.03 10.37 -0.63
C PHE A 15 1.17 9.41 0.18
N THR A 16 0.45 8.55 -0.53
CA THR A 16 -0.34 7.49 0.07
C THR A 16 -0.04 6.18 -0.66
N ALA A 17 0.22 5.12 0.10
CA ALA A 17 0.44 3.79 -0.45
C ALA A 17 -0.72 2.91 -0.01
N TYR A 18 -1.24 2.10 -0.95
CA TYR A 18 -2.37 1.23 -0.63
C TYR A 18 -2.29 -0.04 -1.47
N ILE A 19 -2.82 -1.14 -0.92
CA ILE A 19 -2.87 -2.40 -1.63
C ILE A 19 -3.88 -2.28 -2.76
N ALA A 20 -3.45 -2.63 -3.97
CA ALA A 20 -4.27 -2.54 -5.16
C ALA A 20 -4.69 -3.90 -5.70
N ASP A 21 -4.47 -4.94 -4.94
CA ASP A 21 -4.74 -6.31 -5.36
C ASP A 21 -6.01 -6.79 -4.69
N GLU A 22 -7.04 -7.07 -5.49
CA GLU A 22 -8.33 -7.48 -4.96
C GLU A 22 -8.26 -8.85 -4.28
N GLY A 23 -7.24 -9.64 -4.61
CA GLY A 23 -7.08 -10.94 -3.98
C GLY A 23 -6.37 -10.91 -2.65
N ALA A 24 -5.98 -9.73 -2.18
CA ALA A 24 -5.26 -9.62 -0.92
C ALA A 24 -6.18 -9.96 0.25
N PRO A 25 -5.64 -10.65 1.28
CA PRO A 25 -6.46 -11.06 2.41
C PRO A 25 -6.82 -9.94 3.37
N TYR A 26 -6.20 -8.78 3.23
CA TYR A 26 -6.48 -7.61 4.08
C TYR A 26 -6.03 -6.35 3.34
N GLY A 27 -6.45 -5.20 3.85
CA GLY A 27 -6.06 -3.92 3.28
C GLY A 27 -5.07 -3.22 4.19
N LEU A 28 -4.18 -2.43 3.61
CA LEU A 28 -3.21 -1.64 4.34
C LEU A 28 -3.08 -0.27 3.67
N ILE A 29 -2.80 0.75 4.47
CA ILE A 29 -2.56 2.09 3.96
C ILE A 29 -1.37 2.68 4.70
N GLY A 30 -0.48 3.33 3.94
CA GLY A 30 0.62 4.08 4.53
C GLY A 30 0.64 5.49 3.96
N GLU A 31 1.07 6.46 4.74
CA GLU A 31 1.11 7.86 4.32
C GLU A 31 2.41 8.50 4.79
N GLY A 32 2.86 9.49 4.05
CA GLY A 32 4.06 10.22 4.43
C GLY A 32 4.28 11.40 3.51
N ASN A 33 5.26 12.23 3.86
CA ASN A 33 5.63 13.38 3.05
C ASN A 33 6.66 13.02 1.98
N THR A 34 7.29 11.87 2.11
CA THR A 34 8.24 11.38 1.12
C THR A 34 7.88 9.93 0.80
N LEU A 35 8.45 9.43 -0.29
CA LEU A 35 8.23 8.03 -0.65
C LEU A 35 8.73 7.09 0.44
N GLU A 36 9.89 7.39 1.03
CA GLU A 36 10.43 6.54 2.07
C GLU A 36 9.56 6.54 3.31
N GLU A 37 9.08 7.72 3.72
CA GLU A 37 8.19 7.79 4.88
C GLU A 37 6.91 7.00 4.63
N THR A 38 6.40 7.10 3.42
CA THR A 38 5.17 6.42 3.07
C THR A 38 5.33 4.91 3.13
N LYS A 39 6.46 4.41 2.61
CA LYS A 39 6.74 2.97 2.67
C LYS A 39 6.95 2.51 4.10
N THR A 40 7.66 3.30 4.89
CA THR A 40 7.90 2.96 6.30
C THR A 40 6.58 2.88 7.05
N ASP A 41 5.68 3.84 6.82
CA ASP A 41 4.38 3.84 7.45
C ASP A 41 3.56 2.63 7.00
N PHE A 42 3.65 2.30 5.72
CA PHE A 42 2.96 1.14 5.18
C PHE A 42 3.42 -0.16 5.87
N PHE A 43 4.74 -0.31 6.05
CA PHE A 43 5.26 -1.49 6.72
C PHE A 43 4.91 -1.51 8.20
N SER A 44 4.78 -0.34 8.84
CA SER A 44 4.30 -0.28 10.20
C SER A 44 2.87 -0.81 10.31
N ALA A 45 2.03 -0.42 9.35
CA ALA A 45 0.66 -0.92 9.31
C ALA A 45 0.65 -2.44 9.10
N TYR A 46 1.57 -2.93 8.28
CA TYR A 46 1.70 -4.37 8.05
C TYR A 46 2.03 -5.10 9.34
N GLN A 47 2.98 -4.57 10.11
CA GLN A 47 3.36 -5.18 11.39
C GLN A 47 2.22 -5.13 12.39
N GLU A 48 1.46 -4.04 12.39
CA GLU A 48 0.30 -3.94 13.28
C GLU A 48 -0.76 -4.97 12.92
N MET A 49 -0.96 -5.19 11.61
CA MET A 49 -1.92 -6.20 11.17
C MET A 49 -1.48 -7.58 11.61
N ARG A 50 -0.19 -7.87 11.51
CA ARG A 50 0.35 -9.15 11.97
C ARG A 50 0.09 -9.33 13.47
N GLY A 51 0.35 -8.27 14.26
CA GLY A 51 0.13 -8.33 15.70
C GLY A 51 -1.33 -8.56 16.04
N LEU A 52 -2.23 -7.93 15.29
CA LEU A 52 -3.66 -8.12 15.49
C LEU A 52 -4.07 -9.56 15.25
N TYR A 53 -3.57 -10.16 14.17
CA TYR A 53 -3.85 -11.57 13.89
C TYR A 53 -3.33 -12.48 14.99
N GLN A 54 -2.15 -12.18 15.52
CA GLN A 54 -1.59 -12.98 16.61
C GLN A 54 -2.47 -12.90 17.86
N LYS A 55 -2.96 -11.72 18.17
CA LYS A 55 -3.86 -11.56 19.32
C LYS A 55 -5.13 -12.35 19.17
N GLN A 56 -5.63 -12.47 17.95
CA GLN A 56 -6.85 -13.19 17.67
C GLN A 56 -6.59 -14.67 17.43
N GLU A 57 -5.33 -15.10 17.53
CA GLU A 57 -4.92 -16.47 17.28
C GLU A 57 -5.34 -16.93 15.88
N ARG A 58 -5.22 -16.02 14.92
CA ARG A 58 -5.54 -16.28 13.53
C ARG A 58 -4.27 -16.44 12.74
N LYS A 59 -4.32 -17.28 11.72
CA LYS A 59 -3.19 -17.50 10.86
C LYS A 59 -2.97 -16.26 9.98
N PHE A 60 -1.76 -15.72 10.02
CA PHE A 60 -1.43 -14.54 9.24
C PHE A 60 -0.86 -14.93 7.89
N CYS A 61 -1.34 -14.27 6.84
CA CYS A 61 -0.85 -14.49 5.50
C CYS A 61 0.24 -13.46 5.20
N ASN A 62 1.49 -13.92 5.10
CA ASN A 62 2.62 -13.05 4.77
C ASN A 62 2.55 -12.67 3.29
N LEU A 63 2.83 -11.41 3.00
CA LEU A 63 2.80 -10.91 1.64
C LEU A 63 4.12 -10.27 1.27
N ASP A 64 4.48 -10.40 0.00
CA ASP A 64 5.57 -9.65 -0.59
C ASP A 64 4.95 -8.48 -1.34
N PHE A 65 5.52 -7.30 -1.16
CA PHE A 65 4.93 -6.11 -1.75
C PHE A 65 5.77 -5.59 -2.91
N GLU A 66 5.08 -5.17 -3.96
CA GLU A 66 5.70 -4.52 -5.10
C GLU A 66 5.10 -3.13 -5.19
N PHE A 67 5.93 -2.11 -4.91
CA PHE A 67 5.47 -0.73 -4.92
C PHE A 67 5.55 -0.17 -6.34
N LEU A 68 4.43 0.37 -6.80
CA LEU A 68 4.30 0.88 -8.16
C LEU A 68 3.68 2.27 -8.12
N PRO A 69 4.05 3.14 -9.07
CA PRO A 69 3.34 4.43 -9.15
C PRO A 69 1.90 4.18 -9.55
N SER A 70 1.03 5.03 -9.05
CA SER A 70 -0.37 4.94 -9.42
C SER A 70 -0.50 5.10 -10.93
N PRO A 71 -1.37 4.31 -11.59
CA PRO A 71 -1.51 4.42 -13.03
C PRO A 71 -1.97 5.82 -13.43
N PRO A 72 -1.44 6.35 -14.51
CA PRO A 72 -1.85 7.67 -14.98
C PRO A 72 -3.15 7.59 -15.75
N PHE A 73 -4.11 6.94 -15.18
CA PHE A 73 -5.35 6.65 -15.84
C PHE A 73 -6.06 7.88 -16.29
N HIS A 74 -5.72 8.88 -15.68
CA HIS A 74 -6.37 10.10 -15.97
C HIS A 74 -5.91 10.68 -17.26
N GLU A 75 -5.05 10.08 -17.84
CA GLU A 75 -4.68 10.58 -19.09
C GLU A 75 -5.54 10.03 -20.13
N HIS A 76 -5.94 9.80 -19.64
CA HIS A 76 -6.56 9.51 -20.22
C HIS A 76 -6.92 9.86 -21.16
N PRO A 77 -7.21 9.71 -21.46
CA PRO A 77 -7.43 9.84 -22.07
C PRO A 77 -7.71 10.33 -22.94
N GLU A 78 -7.65 10.46 -22.81
CA GLU A 78 -7.70 10.82 -23.18
C GLU A 78 -7.86 11.47 -23.85
N THR A 79 -7.90 11.63 -23.85
CA THR A 79 -7.79 12.16 -24.13
C THR A 79 -7.90 12.49 -25.00
N PRO A 80 -8.09 12.49 -25.44
CA PRO A 80 -8.08 12.73 -26.00
C PRO A 80 -8.07 12.99 -26.49
#